data_b72d62837aa5a62f68e3769d07016833
#
_entry.id   b72d62837aa5a62f68e3769d07016833
#
_cell.length_a   1.000
_cell.length_b   1.000
_cell.length_c   1.000
_cell.angle_alpha   90.00
_cell.angle_beta   90.00
_cell.angle_gamma   90.00
#
_symmetry.space_group_name_H-M   'P 1'
#
loop_
_entity.id
_entity.type
_entity.pdbx_description
1 polymer ?
#
loop_
_entity_poly.entity_id
_entity_poly.type
_entity_poly.pdbx_seq_one_letter_code
_entity_poly.pdbx_strand_id
1 'polypeptide(L)'
;MSTDAPTRDLARLADPASALALIKPAVRAQAAYLLAAPSAQRKLNQNESPFDFPAALKAQVLARAAAAPWQRYPEFAPAALLARLAVEYGWMSEGVLVGNGSNELIQATLAVTLAAGDAVVAPSPTFSLYRLLTNVFGGRYVPVPLGADFAYDVDRLIEVAVRERARVVVLNSPNNPTGSALPPDAVSRVLRTTDALVLADEAYQDFGGPSALPLLAREPRVVVLRTFSKALGLAGLRCGVALAHPAVAREIAKAKLPYNVNLVTLAAAEAALDAAPLRADRIRQIVATRDRVAPRLAALGGLTVFPSAANFLLVRFHRIPAAVVFHRLLDEYGILVRDVSGAAELRECLRITIGTPDDMDAVIEALTRILGGTADRPSDTRGAPSAHPA
;
A
#
# COMPACT_ATOMS: atom_id res chain seq x y z
N MET A 1 24.25 26.08 20.37
CA MET A 1 24.91 26.12 19.05
C MET A 1 23.83 26.28 18.01
N SER A 2 23.76 27.45 17.40
CA SER A 2 22.76 27.78 16.36
C SER A 2 23.01 26.94 15.13
N THR A 3 21.97 26.18 14.69
CA THR A 3 21.99 25.37 13.47
C THR A 3 21.37 26.15 12.31
N ASP A 4 21.85 27.35 12.07
CA ASP A 4 21.53 28.08 10.85
C ASP A 4 22.26 27.42 9.69
N ALA A 5 21.56 26.48 9.02
CA ALA A 5 22.00 26.04 7.71
C ALA A 5 21.97 27.26 6.77
N PRO A 6 23.06 27.53 6.00
CA PRO A 6 23.09 28.65 5.09
C PRO A 6 21.94 28.54 4.09
N THR A 7 21.03 29.51 4.10
CA THR A 7 20.03 29.71 3.05
C THR A 7 20.77 29.84 1.73
N ARG A 8 20.88 28.76 0.95
CA ARG A 8 21.47 28.84 -0.39
C ARG A 8 20.56 29.72 -1.22
N ASP A 9 21.16 30.81 -1.74
CA ASP A 9 20.49 31.74 -2.64
C ASP A 9 20.15 30.99 -3.94
N LEU A 10 18.90 30.50 -4.06
CA LEU A 10 18.40 29.79 -5.23
C LEU A 10 18.49 30.61 -6.52
N ALA A 11 18.56 31.98 -6.40
CA ALA A 11 18.72 32.88 -7.53
C ALA A 11 20.10 32.77 -8.22
N ARG A 12 21.07 32.10 -7.59
CA ARG A 12 22.40 31.85 -8.17
C ARG A 12 22.54 30.50 -8.90
N LEU A 13 21.48 29.69 -8.93
CA LEU A 13 21.53 28.43 -9.66
C LEU A 13 21.39 28.70 -11.17
N ALA A 14 22.15 27.97 -11.96
CA ALA A 14 21.99 27.99 -13.41
C ALA A 14 20.59 27.48 -13.81
N ASP A 15 20.09 27.97 -14.96
CA ASP A 15 18.79 27.53 -15.49
C ASP A 15 18.79 26.02 -15.73
N PRO A 16 17.88 25.25 -15.11
CA PRO A 16 17.82 23.79 -15.26
C PRO A 16 17.15 23.33 -16.56
N ALA A 17 16.69 24.23 -17.43
CA ALA A 17 15.86 23.88 -18.59
C ALA A 17 16.51 22.80 -19.49
N SER A 18 17.82 22.91 -19.76
CA SER A 18 18.55 21.94 -20.59
C SER A 18 18.62 20.55 -19.94
N ALA A 19 18.82 20.48 -18.62
CA ALA A 19 18.85 19.22 -17.89
C ALA A 19 17.44 18.60 -17.79
N LEU A 20 16.41 19.42 -17.54
CA LEU A 20 15.03 18.96 -17.50
C LEU A 20 14.55 18.42 -18.85
N ALA A 21 15.05 18.95 -19.98
CA ALA A 21 14.72 18.44 -21.30
C ALA A 21 15.16 16.98 -21.51
N LEU A 22 16.15 16.50 -20.76
CA LEU A 22 16.62 15.10 -20.79
C LEU A 22 15.75 14.16 -19.96
N ILE A 23 14.89 14.68 -19.10
CA ILE A 23 13.96 13.88 -18.28
C ILE A 23 12.76 13.51 -19.14
N LYS A 24 12.35 12.24 -19.08
CA LYS A 24 11.19 11.71 -19.83
C LYS A 24 9.96 12.61 -19.60
N PRO A 25 9.24 13.05 -20.66
CA PRO A 25 8.06 13.89 -20.53
C PRO A 25 6.98 13.28 -19.61
N ALA A 26 6.76 11.96 -19.70
CA ALA A 26 5.81 11.24 -18.84
C ALA A 26 6.18 11.31 -17.35
N VAL A 27 7.46 11.41 -17.01
CA VAL A 27 7.92 11.58 -15.63
C VAL A 27 7.73 13.02 -15.17
N ARG A 28 8.06 14.00 -16.04
CA ARG A 28 7.88 15.42 -15.73
C ARG A 28 6.41 15.83 -15.50
N ALA A 29 5.50 15.13 -16.17
CA ALA A 29 4.05 15.35 -16.02
C ALA A 29 3.45 14.75 -14.75
N GLN A 30 4.22 13.98 -13.97
CA GLN A 30 3.74 13.35 -12.73
C GLN A 30 4.08 14.18 -11.51
N ALA A 31 3.15 14.25 -10.55
CA ALA A 31 3.45 14.74 -9.21
C ALA A 31 4.31 13.70 -8.48
N ALA A 32 5.27 14.18 -7.69
CA ALA A 32 6.02 13.31 -6.80
C ALA A 32 5.09 12.67 -5.77
N TYR A 33 5.37 11.42 -5.40
CA TYR A 33 4.66 10.76 -4.30
C TYR A 33 5.13 11.38 -2.99
N LEU A 34 4.40 12.40 -2.54
CA LEU A 34 4.66 13.09 -1.28
C LEU A 34 3.54 12.76 -0.29
N LEU A 35 3.91 12.49 0.92
CA LEU A 35 2.99 12.29 2.02
C LEU A 35 3.34 13.28 3.14
N ALA A 36 2.56 14.34 3.25
CA ALA A 36 2.57 15.16 4.45
C ALA A 36 1.95 14.32 5.58
N ALA A 37 2.69 14.14 6.66
CA ALA A 37 2.23 13.43 7.83
C ALA A 37 2.38 14.37 9.04
N PRO A 38 1.36 15.21 9.34
CA PRO A 38 1.37 16.03 10.54
C PRO A 38 1.44 15.13 11.78
N SER A 39 1.98 15.68 12.86
CA SER A 39 1.99 14.99 14.15
C SER A 39 0.56 14.79 14.65
N ALA A 40 0.24 13.62 15.17
CA ALA A 40 -1.06 13.30 15.70
C ALA A 40 -0.93 12.31 16.87
N GLN A 41 -1.87 12.40 17.81
CA GLN A 41 -1.93 11.48 18.95
C GLN A 41 -2.27 10.06 18.50
N ARG A 42 -3.19 9.92 17.53
CA ARG A 42 -3.60 8.67 16.92
C ARG A 42 -3.33 8.68 15.41
N LYS A 43 -2.31 7.92 14.98
CA LYS A 43 -1.89 7.84 13.57
C LYS A 43 -2.59 6.67 12.88
N LEU A 44 -3.67 6.96 12.14
CA LEU A 44 -4.52 5.98 11.46
C LEU A 44 -4.58 6.20 9.93
N ASN A 45 -3.49 6.66 9.31
CA ASN A 45 -3.46 7.10 7.91
C ASN A 45 -2.70 6.20 6.94
N GLN A 46 -1.85 5.27 7.39
CA GLN A 46 -0.93 4.51 6.54
C GLN A 46 -1.14 2.99 6.58
N ASN A 47 -2.23 2.51 7.14
CA ASN A 47 -2.54 1.08 7.28
C ASN A 47 -1.40 0.31 7.99
N GLU A 48 -0.80 0.94 8.99
CA GLU A 48 0.20 0.32 9.85
C GLU A 48 -0.48 -0.60 10.87
N SER A 49 0.26 -1.54 11.43
CA SER A 49 -0.23 -2.35 12.55
C SER A 49 -0.38 -1.46 13.80
N PRO A 50 -1.47 -1.58 14.57
CA PRO A 50 -1.60 -0.89 15.84
C PRO A 50 -0.69 -1.48 16.95
N PHE A 51 -0.11 -2.64 16.68
CA PHE A 51 0.75 -3.35 17.62
C PHE A 51 2.21 -3.20 17.20
N ASP A 52 3.01 -2.65 18.10
CA ASP A 52 4.45 -2.58 17.87
C ASP A 52 5.11 -3.99 17.93
N PHE A 53 6.26 -4.13 17.29
CA PHE A 53 7.01 -5.38 17.35
C PHE A 53 7.46 -5.65 18.80
N PRO A 54 7.34 -6.88 19.32
CA PRO A 54 7.62 -7.16 20.74
C PRO A 54 9.01 -6.74 21.18
N ALA A 55 9.11 -6.14 22.36
CA ALA A 55 10.38 -5.64 22.89
C ALA A 55 11.46 -6.73 22.97
N ALA A 56 11.09 -7.95 23.37
CA ALA A 56 12.01 -9.09 23.41
C ALA A 56 12.55 -9.46 22.03
N LEU A 57 11.70 -9.45 21.00
CA LEU A 57 12.13 -9.70 19.61
C LEU A 57 12.97 -8.54 19.07
N LYS A 58 12.62 -7.28 19.39
CA LYS A 58 13.48 -6.14 19.05
C LYS A 58 14.87 -6.29 19.64
N ALA A 59 14.97 -6.68 20.91
CA ALA A 59 16.27 -6.91 21.58
C ALA A 59 17.08 -8.01 20.88
N GLN A 60 16.45 -9.12 20.49
CA GLN A 60 17.11 -10.18 19.72
C GLN A 60 17.61 -9.68 18.35
N VAL A 61 16.79 -8.93 17.61
CA VAL A 61 17.17 -8.34 16.32
C VAL A 61 18.35 -7.40 16.47
N LEU A 62 18.32 -6.52 17.49
CA LEU A 62 19.40 -5.58 17.75
C LEU A 62 20.68 -6.29 18.18
N ALA A 63 20.60 -7.34 18.99
CA ALA A 63 21.76 -8.15 19.38
C ALA A 63 22.40 -8.84 18.17
N ARG A 64 21.60 -9.43 17.26
CA ARG A 64 22.10 -10.01 16.00
C ARG A 64 22.76 -8.94 15.13
N ALA A 65 22.10 -7.79 14.98
CA ALA A 65 22.65 -6.69 14.21
C ALA A 65 23.96 -6.16 14.80
N ALA A 66 24.07 -6.02 16.13
CA ALA A 66 25.28 -5.56 16.80
C ALA A 66 26.45 -6.55 16.67
N ALA A 67 26.17 -7.85 16.62
CA ALA A 67 27.19 -8.89 16.44
C ALA A 67 27.68 -9.01 14.97
N ALA A 68 26.91 -8.48 14.00
CA ALA A 68 27.28 -8.54 12.59
C ALA A 68 28.36 -7.50 12.24
N PRO A 69 29.26 -7.78 11.29
CA PRO A 69 30.29 -6.84 10.85
C PRO A 69 29.65 -5.78 9.89
N TRP A 70 29.37 -4.60 10.39
CA TRP A 70 28.68 -3.54 9.64
C TRP A 70 29.44 -2.99 8.43
N GLN A 71 30.76 -3.18 8.38
CA GLN A 71 31.58 -2.83 7.22
C GLN A 71 31.49 -3.84 6.06
N ARG A 72 30.68 -4.89 6.21
CA ARG A 72 30.44 -5.89 5.17
C ARG A 72 29.03 -5.76 4.62
N TYR A 73 28.89 -6.02 3.33
CA TYR A 73 27.58 -6.17 2.71
C TYR A 73 26.81 -7.33 3.34
N PRO A 74 25.47 -7.22 3.47
CA PRO A 74 24.64 -8.37 3.82
C PRO A 74 24.68 -9.43 2.72
N GLU A 75 24.09 -10.61 2.99
CA GLU A 75 23.96 -11.64 1.98
C GLU A 75 23.20 -11.12 0.76
N PHE A 76 23.74 -11.33 -0.44
CA PHE A 76 23.09 -10.96 -1.70
C PHE A 76 21.77 -11.72 -1.90
N ALA A 77 21.77 -13.04 -1.60
CA ALA A 77 20.60 -13.89 -1.54
C ALA A 77 20.56 -14.54 -0.15
N PRO A 78 19.73 -14.03 0.81
CA PRO A 78 19.69 -14.51 2.17
C PRO A 78 19.06 -15.90 2.24
N ALA A 79 19.87 -16.94 2.00
CA ALA A 79 19.42 -18.32 1.77
C ALA A 79 18.58 -18.86 2.94
N ALA A 80 18.97 -18.56 4.17
CA ALA A 80 18.22 -18.97 5.36
C ALA A 80 16.81 -18.36 5.40
N LEU A 81 16.69 -17.05 5.13
CA LEU A 81 15.40 -16.37 5.08
C LEU A 81 14.55 -16.87 3.91
N LEU A 82 15.14 -17.07 2.72
CA LEU A 82 14.42 -17.57 1.55
C LEU A 82 13.85 -18.96 1.79
N ALA A 83 14.61 -19.87 2.41
CA ALA A 83 14.15 -21.20 2.78
C ALA A 83 12.98 -21.14 3.78
N ARG A 84 13.06 -20.28 4.77
CA ARG A 84 11.97 -20.09 5.76
C ARG A 84 10.71 -19.50 5.13
N LEU A 85 10.85 -18.52 4.24
CA LEU A 85 9.72 -17.96 3.49
C LEU A 85 9.09 -18.99 2.55
N ALA A 86 9.91 -19.85 1.93
CA ALA A 86 9.41 -20.95 1.11
C ALA A 86 8.52 -21.90 1.92
N VAL A 87 8.92 -22.25 3.16
CA VAL A 87 8.10 -23.04 4.08
C VAL A 87 6.83 -22.28 4.49
N GLU A 88 6.96 -21.00 4.88
CA GLU A 88 5.84 -20.16 5.31
C GLU A 88 4.74 -20.07 4.25
N TYR A 89 5.12 -19.93 2.97
CA TYR A 89 4.17 -19.76 1.88
C TYR A 89 3.90 -21.03 1.08
N GLY A 90 4.45 -22.17 1.48
CA GLY A 90 4.28 -23.45 0.78
C GLY A 90 4.82 -23.41 -0.66
N TRP A 91 5.94 -22.75 -0.88
CA TRP A 91 6.59 -22.61 -2.18
C TRP A 91 8.06 -23.07 -2.14
N MET A 92 8.75 -23.00 -3.27
CA MET A 92 10.18 -23.33 -3.38
C MET A 92 11.05 -22.07 -3.24
N SER A 93 12.20 -22.19 -2.60
CA SER A 93 13.10 -21.05 -2.29
C SER A 93 13.61 -20.32 -3.54
N GLU A 94 13.81 -21.02 -4.66
CA GLU A 94 14.21 -20.46 -5.94
C GLU A 94 13.16 -19.57 -6.59
N GLY A 95 11.92 -19.69 -6.14
CA GLY A 95 10.79 -18.86 -6.57
C GLY A 95 10.46 -17.73 -5.60
N VAL A 96 11.27 -17.53 -4.53
CA VAL A 96 11.08 -16.47 -3.53
C VAL A 96 12.09 -15.35 -3.74
N LEU A 97 11.60 -14.12 -3.75
CA LEU A 97 12.42 -12.91 -3.76
C LEU A 97 12.10 -12.04 -2.54
N VAL A 98 13.12 -11.45 -1.94
CA VAL A 98 12.97 -10.45 -0.86
C VAL A 98 13.40 -9.08 -1.38
N GLY A 99 12.62 -8.05 -1.04
CA GLY A 99 12.86 -6.66 -1.45
C GLY A 99 12.70 -5.66 -0.31
N ASN A 100 13.14 -4.44 -0.55
CA ASN A 100 12.99 -3.30 0.36
C ASN A 100 11.53 -2.80 0.37
N GLY A 101 10.65 -3.63 0.92
CA GLY A 101 9.20 -3.56 0.79
C GLY A 101 8.70 -4.13 -0.55
N SER A 102 7.39 -4.47 -0.61
CA SER A 102 6.77 -4.94 -1.87
C SER A 102 6.86 -3.91 -3.00
N ASN A 103 7.00 -2.63 -2.69
CA ASN A 103 7.13 -1.57 -3.69
C ASN A 103 8.34 -1.76 -4.62
N GLU A 104 9.49 -2.19 -4.09
CA GLU A 104 10.65 -2.52 -4.92
C GLU A 104 10.38 -3.72 -5.82
N LEU A 105 9.64 -4.71 -5.33
CA LEU A 105 9.31 -5.90 -6.10
C LEU A 105 8.27 -5.62 -7.19
N ILE A 106 7.32 -4.68 -6.96
CA ILE A 106 6.46 -4.12 -8.02
C ILE A 106 7.34 -3.46 -9.08
N GLN A 107 8.26 -2.60 -8.66
CA GLN A 107 9.17 -1.89 -9.55
C GLN A 107 10.01 -2.87 -10.38
N ALA A 108 10.65 -3.85 -9.75
CA ALA A 108 11.47 -4.84 -10.43
C ALA A 108 10.65 -5.68 -11.43
N THR A 109 9.44 -6.10 -11.04
CA THR A 109 8.55 -6.86 -11.94
C THR A 109 8.17 -6.05 -13.17
N LEU A 110 7.74 -4.80 -13.00
CA LEU A 110 7.37 -3.93 -14.13
C LEU A 110 8.60 -3.57 -15.00
N ALA A 111 9.77 -3.38 -14.38
CA ALA A 111 11.00 -3.05 -15.11
C ALA A 111 11.44 -4.16 -16.07
N VAL A 112 11.26 -5.44 -15.71
CA VAL A 112 11.64 -6.57 -16.59
C VAL A 112 10.52 -6.98 -17.56
N THR A 113 9.30 -6.48 -17.35
CA THR A 113 8.14 -6.93 -18.11
C THR A 113 7.75 -5.93 -19.20
N LEU A 114 7.90 -4.61 -18.94
CA LEU A 114 7.38 -3.56 -19.80
C LEU A 114 8.40 -3.09 -20.83
N ALA A 115 8.00 -3.12 -22.08
CA ALA A 115 8.57 -2.29 -23.16
C ALA A 115 7.77 -1.00 -23.32
N ALA A 116 8.29 -0.06 -24.11
CA ALA A 116 7.60 1.20 -24.38
C ALA A 116 6.24 0.96 -25.04
N GLY A 117 5.18 1.54 -24.49
CA GLY A 117 3.80 1.42 -24.99
C GLY A 117 3.05 0.19 -24.50
N ASP A 118 3.68 -0.77 -23.83
CA ASP A 118 2.99 -1.94 -23.28
C ASP A 118 1.90 -1.52 -22.28
N ALA A 119 0.74 -2.19 -22.36
CA ALA A 119 -0.39 -1.89 -21.53
C ALA A 119 -0.29 -2.60 -20.16
N VAL A 120 -0.52 -1.83 -19.08
CA VAL A 120 -0.76 -2.34 -17.74
C VAL A 120 -2.21 -2.05 -17.37
N VAL A 121 -3.01 -3.09 -17.22
CA VAL A 121 -4.42 -3.00 -16.81
C VAL A 121 -4.52 -3.19 -15.31
N ALA A 122 -5.26 -2.31 -14.64
CA ALA A 122 -5.47 -2.38 -13.20
C ALA A 122 -6.85 -1.84 -12.81
N PRO A 123 -7.45 -2.27 -11.68
CA PRO A 123 -8.67 -1.67 -11.17
C PRO A 123 -8.45 -0.18 -10.83
N SER A 124 -9.53 0.60 -10.85
CA SER A 124 -9.54 2.00 -10.42
C SER A 124 -10.77 2.28 -9.55
N PRO A 125 -10.61 2.93 -8.37
CA PRO A 125 -9.35 3.39 -7.79
C PRO A 125 -8.53 2.26 -7.19
N THR A 126 -7.19 2.39 -7.23
CA THR A 126 -6.26 1.45 -6.61
C THR A 126 -4.97 2.17 -6.16
N PHE A 127 -3.98 1.43 -5.68
CA PHE A 127 -2.72 1.98 -5.23
C PHE A 127 -1.97 2.71 -6.36
N SER A 128 -1.71 3.99 -6.18
CA SER A 128 -1.20 4.90 -7.22
C SER A 128 0.18 4.54 -7.78
N LEU A 129 0.95 3.73 -7.03
CA LEU A 129 2.30 3.33 -7.46
C LEU A 129 2.29 2.54 -8.77
N TYR A 130 1.27 1.76 -9.06
CA TYR A 130 1.18 1.01 -10.32
C TYR A 130 1.17 1.95 -11.52
N ARG A 131 0.33 2.98 -11.50
CA ARG A 131 0.28 4.01 -12.55
C ARG A 131 1.60 4.77 -12.65
N LEU A 132 2.15 5.18 -11.52
CA LEU A 132 3.40 5.92 -11.45
C LEU A 132 4.53 5.13 -12.12
N LEU A 133 4.74 3.88 -11.72
CA LEU A 133 5.81 3.04 -12.25
C LEU A 133 5.59 2.66 -13.72
N THR A 134 4.34 2.37 -14.11
CA THR A 134 4.01 2.12 -15.52
C THR A 134 4.46 3.28 -16.41
N ASN A 135 4.15 4.51 -16.02
CA ASN A 135 4.56 5.71 -16.77
C ASN A 135 6.09 5.92 -16.74
N VAL A 136 6.74 5.67 -15.59
CA VAL A 136 8.21 5.78 -15.47
C VAL A 136 8.91 4.81 -16.43
N PHE A 137 8.39 3.60 -16.59
CA PHE A 137 8.94 2.60 -17.51
C PHE A 137 8.51 2.80 -18.97
N GLY A 138 7.64 3.79 -19.24
CA GLY A 138 7.18 4.10 -20.60
C GLY A 138 6.02 3.22 -21.06
N GLY A 139 5.39 2.48 -20.16
CA GLY A 139 4.17 1.72 -20.43
C GLY A 139 2.93 2.62 -20.44
N ARG A 140 1.80 2.07 -20.84
CA ARG A 140 0.49 2.71 -20.87
C ARG A 140 -0.40 2.12 -19.77
N TYR A 141 -0.71 2.94 -18.75
CA TYR A 141 -1.61 2.53 -17.67
C TYR A 141 -3.07 2.61 -18.12
N VAL A 142 -3.81 1.53 -17.98
CA VAL A 142 -5.22 1.40 -18.38
C VAL A 142 -6.06 1.09 -17.14
N PRO A 143 -6.74 2.09 -16.57
CA PRO A 143 -7.62 1.88 -15.42
C PRO A 143 -8.93 1.21 -15.84
N VAL A 144 -9.42 0.26 -15.03
CA VAL A 144 -10.76 -0.33 -15.15
C VAL A 144 -11.55 0.05 -13.92
N PRO A 145 -12.62 0.85 -14.06
CA PRO A 145 -13.41 1.27 -12.91
C PRO A 145 -13.98 0.08 -12.14
N LEU A 146 -13.89 0.15 -10.81
CA LEU A 146 -14.64 -0.73 -9.92
C LEU A 146 -16.12 -0.36 -9.92
N GLY A 147 -17.00 -1.27 -9.54
CA GLY A 147 -18.44 -1.05 -9.43
C GLY A 147 -18.81 0.00 -8.36
N ALA A 148 -20.10 0.25 -8.19
CA ALA A 148 -20.61 1.30 -7.29
C ALA A 148 -20.17 1.15 -5.83
N ASP A 149 -20.08 -0.08 -5.34
CA ASP A 149 -19.59 -0.41 -3.98
C ASP A 149 -18.12 -0.79 -3.98
N PHE A 150 -17.39 -0.36 -5.00
CA PHE A 150 -16.00 -0.75 -5.24
C PHE A 150 -15.79 -2.26 -5.41
N ALA A 151 -16.83 -3.02 -5.75
CA ALA A 151 -16.70 -4.42 -6.12
C ALA A 151 -15.95 -4.58 -7.45
N TYR A 152 -15.21 -5.67 -7.58
CA TYR A 152 -14.51 -5.99 -8.83
C TYR A 152 -15.49 -6.43 -9.91
N ASP A 153 -15.46 -5.77 -11.06
CA ASP A 153 -16.05 -6.26 -12.31
C ASP A 153 -14.96 -7.03 -13.08
N VAL A 154 -14.87 -8.33 -12.79
CA VAL A 154 -13.84 -9.20 -13.36
C VAL A 154 -14.04 -9.39 -14.86
N ASP A 155 -15.29 -9.43 -15.34
CA ASP A 155 -15.60 -9.58 -16.77
C ASP A 155 -15.15 -8.34 -17.54
N ARG A 156 -15.43 -7.16 -17.03
CA ARG A 156 -14.98 -5.91 -17.61
C ARG A 156 -13.46 -5.79 -17.60
N LEU A 157 -12.82 -6.22 -16.52
CA LEU A 157 -11.36 -6.21 -16.42
C LEU A 157 -10.72 -7.13 -17.48
N ILE A 158 -11.29 -8.32 -17.67
CA ILE A 158 -10.85 -9.27 -18.70
C ILE A 158 -11.07 -8.69 -20.10
N GLU A 159 -12.26 -8.16 -20.38
CA GLU A 159 -12.57 -7.52 -21.68
C GLU A 159 -11.51 -6.45 -22.02
N VAL A 160 -11.25 -5.56 -21.07
CA VAL A 160 -10.25 -4.50 -21.26
C VAL A 160 -8.86 -5.07 -21.44
N ALA A 161 -8.45 -6.06 -20.64
CA ALA A 161 -7.13 -6.67 -20.73
C ALA A 161 -6.90 -7.33 -22.11
N VAL A 162 -7.90 -8.02 -22.65
CA VAL A 162 -7.85 -8.62 -23.99
C VAL A 162 -7.78 -7.55 -25.07
N ARG A 163 -8.71 -6.56 -25.03
CA ARG A 163 -8.77 -5.48 -26.02
C ARG A 163 -7.46 -4.69 -26.09
N GLU A 164 -6.88 -4.38 -24.94
CA GLU A 164 -5.65 -3.60 -24.84
C GLU A 164 -4.38 -4.44 -25.03
N ARG A 165 -4.52 -5.76 -25.21
CA ARG A 165 -3.40 -6.73 -25.25
C ARG A 165 -2.48 -6.52 -24.05
N ALA A 166 -3.06 -6.52 -22.84
CA ALA A 166 -2.35 -6.21 -21.62
C ALA A 166 -1.07 -7.05 -21.48
N ARG A 167 0.06 -6.39 -21.25
CA ARG A 167 1.32 -7.06 -20.89
C ARG A 167 1.30 -7.50 -19.44
N VAL A 168 0.72 -6.66 -18.57
CA VAL A 168 0.55 -6.95 -17.15
C VAL A 168 -0.88 -6.61 -16.73
N VAL A 169 -1.48 -7.50 -15.95
CA VAL A 169 -2.72 -7.22 -15.22
C VAL A 169 -2.38 -7.17 -13.73
N VAL A 170 -2.62 -6.03 -13.10
CA VAL A 170 -2.43 -5.87 -11.66
C VAL A 170 -3.73 -6.16 -10.93
N LEU A 171 -3.69 -7.08 -9.99
CA LEU A 171 -4.81 -7.46 -9.13
C LEU A 171 -4.42 -7.22 -7.67
N ASN A 172 -4.80 -6.06 -7.13
CA ASN A 172 -4.54 -5.71 -5.74
C ASN A 172 -5.70 -6.19 -4.85
N SER A 173 -5.52 -7.26 -4.10
CA SER A 173 -6.60 -7.85 -3.29
C SER A 173 -6.12 -8.31 -1.91
N PRO A 174 -6.70 -7.78 -0.81
CA PRO A 174 -7.65 -6.64 -0.74
C PRO A 174 -7.12 -5.34 -1.33
N ASN A 175 -7.97 -4.61 -2.06
CA ASN A 175 -7.58 -3.39 -2.76
C ASN A 175 -7.37 -2.21 -1.82
N ASN A 176 -6.38 -1.40 -2.08
CA ASN A 176 -6.16 -0.13 -1.41
C ASN A 176 -6.48 1.02 -2.39
N PRO A 177 -7.43 1.94 -2.09
CA PRO A 177 -7.94 2.25 -0.74
C PRO A 177 -9.33 1.68 -0.41
N THR A 178 -9.92 0.81 -1.23
CA THR A 178 -11.32 0.43 -1.11
C THR A 178 -11.60 -0.68 -0.08
N GLY A 179 -10.61 -1.55 0.19
CA GLY A 179 -10.76 -2.70 1.06
C GLY A 179 -11.42 -3.92 0.40
N SER A 180 -11.90 -3.78 -0.83
CA SER A 180 -12.59 -4.85 -1.56
C SER A 180 -11.67 -6.01 -1.92
N ALA A 181 -12.17 -7.24 -1.79
CA ALA A 181 -11.48 -8.44 -2.19
C ALA A 181 -11.96 -8.94 -3.56
N LEU A 182 -11.06 -9.59 -4.30
CA LEU A 182 -11.40 -10.28 -5.53
C LEU A 182 -12.31 -11.51 -5.27
N PRO A 183 -13.17 -11.88 -6.23
CA PRO A 183 -13.75 -13.22 -6.25
C PRO A 183 -12.65 -14.31 -6.30
N PRO A 184 -12.87 -15.47 -5.68
CA PRO A 184 -11.84 -16.52 -5.58
C PRO A 184 -11.30 -17.03 -6.92
N ASP A 185 -12.09 -16.99 -7.99
CA ASP A 185 -11.74 -17.46 -9.33
C ASP A 185 -11.15 -16.38 -10.24
N ALA A 186 -11.14 -15.12 -9.80
CA ALA A 186 -10.80 -13.96 -10.65
C ALA A 186 -9.42 -14.09 -11.30
N VAL A 187 -8.40 -14.44 -10.52
CA VAL A 187 -7.02 -14.60 -11.04
C VAL A 187 -6.97 -15.70 -12.10
N SER A 188 -7.61 -16.84 -11.84
CA SER A 188 -7.66 -17.96 -12.79
C SER A 188 -8.41 -17.61 -14.07
N ARG A 189 -9.48 -16.80 -13.97
CA ARG A 189 -10.25 -16.33 -15.14
C ARG A 189 -9.39 -15.41 -16.01
N VAL A 190 -8.69 -14.44 -15.42
CA VAL A 190 -7.76 -13.55 -16.14
C VAL A 190 -6.68 -14.36 -16.86
N LEU A 191 -6.05 -15.32 -16.18
CA LEU A 191 -5.00 -16.17 -16.76
C LEU A 191 -5.45 -17.04 -17.92
N ARG A 192 -6.68 -17.55 -17.86
CA ARG A 192 -7.24 -18.38 -18.95
C ARG A 192 -7.60 -17.58 -20.20
N THR A 193 -7.90 -16.30 -20.05
CA THR A 193 -8.45 -15.46 -21.13
C THR A 193 -7.45 -14.45 -21.66
N THR A 194 -6.29 -14.28 -21.03
CA THR A 194 -5.24 -13.33 -21.45
C THR A 194 -3.88 -13.99 -21.49
N ASP A 195 -2.95 -13.40 -22.24
CA ASP A 195 -1.53 -13.77 -22.22
C ASP A 195 -0.70 -12.91 -21.25
N ALA A 196 -1.36 -12.10 -20.44
CA ALA A 196 -0.72 -11.16 -19.52
C ALA A 196 -0.01 -11.88 -18.36
N LEU A 197 1.06 -11.27 -17.85
CA LEU A 197 1.56 -11.57 -16.52
C LEU A 197 0.57 -10.97 -15.50
N VAL A 198 0.15 -11.77 -14.51
CA VAL A 198 -0.70 -11.31 -13.41
C VAL A 198 0.16 -10.98 -12.19
N LEU A 199 0.17 -9.71 -11.82
CA LEU A 199 0.76 -9.23 -10.57
C LEU A 199 -0.32 -9.20 -9.49
N ALA A 200 -0.39 -10.26 -8.69
CA ALA A 200 -1.32 -10.37 -7.57
C ALA A 200 -0.69 -9.71 -6.33
N ASP A 201 -1.11 -8.46 -6.06
CA ASP A 201 -0.64 -7.74 -4.87
C ASP A 201 -1.52 -8.08 -3.67
N GLU A 202 -1.01 -8.93 -2.81
CA GLU A 202 -1.65 -9.48 -1.62
C GLU A 202 -1.12 -8.83 -0.33
N ALA A 203 -0.75 -7.56 -0.37
CA ALA A 203 -0.21 -6.84 0.80
C ALA A 203 -1.15 -6.82 2.01
N TYR A 204 -2.44 -7.03 1.81
CA TYR A 204 -3.47 -7.05 2.87
C TYR A 204 -4.16 -8.41 3.04
N GLN A 205 -3.73 -9.45 2.33
CA GLN A 205 -4.42 -10.73 2.29
C GLN A 205 -4.48 -11.43 3.66
N ASP A 206 -3.54 -11.18 4.55
CA ASP A 206 -3.56 -11.73 5.91
C ASP A 206 -4.84 -11.34 6.70
N PHE A 207 -5.51 -10.23 6.33
CA PHE A 207 -6.74 -9.75 6.98
C PHE A 207 -8.02 -10.29 6.33
N GLY A 208 -7.93 -10.93 5.16
CA GLY A 208 -9.06 -11.53 4.45
C GLY A 208 -8.85 -11.60 2.94
N GLY A 209 -9.76 -12.29 2.29
CA GLY A 209 -9.75 -12.49 0.84
C GLY A 209 -8.99 -13.73 0.38
N PRO A 210 -9.22 -14.13 -0.88
CA PRO A 210 -8.55 -15.28 -1.48
C PRO A 210 -7.08 -14.97 -1.80
N SER A 211 -6.25 -16.01 -1.88
CA SER A 211 -4.86 -15.92 -2.30
C SER A 211 -4.63 -16.58 -3.65
N ALA A 212 -3.76 -16.01 -4.47
CA ALA A 212 -3.29 -16.58 -5.72
C ALA A 212 -2.12 -17.57 -5.53
N LEU A 213 -1.58 -17.74 -4.31
CA LEU A 213 -0.49 -18.69 -4.03
C LEU A 213 -0.74 -20.09 -4.57
N PRO A 214 -1.95 -20.70 -4.45
CA PRO A 214 -2.20 -22.06 -4.98
C PRO A 214 -2.06 -22.15 -6.51
N LEU A 215 -2.08 -21.04 -7.23
CA LEU A 215 -1.95 -21.02 -8.68
C LEU A 215 -0.50 -21.11 -9.15
N LEU A 216 0.47 -20.74 -8.33
CA LEU A 216 1.90 -20.72 -8.70
C LEU A 216 2.40 -22.05 -9.27
N ALA A 217 1.87 -23.18 -8.79
CA ALA A 217 2.25 -24.52 -9.24
C ALA A 217 1.81 -24.84 -10.69
N ARG A 218 0.80 -24.12 -11.21
CA ARG A 218 0.19 -24.42 -12.52
C ARG A 218 0.29 -23.25 -13.49
N GLU A 219 0.52 -22.04 -13.00
CA GLU A 219 0.44 -20.80 -13.75
C GLU A 219 1.74 -20.00 -13.62
N PRO A 220 2.70 -20.19 -14.53
CA PRO A 220 3.99 -19.51 -14.44
C PRO A 220 3.90 -17.98 -14.64
N ARG A 221 2.76 -17.49 -15.14
CA ARG A 221 2.51 -16.06 -15.36
C ARG A 221 1.94 -15.32 -14.13
N VAL A 222 1.96 -15.95 -12.94
CA VAL A 222 1.57 -15.30 -11.68
C VAL A 222 2.78 -14.86 -10.89
N VAL A 223 2.75 -13.63 -10.42
CA VAL A 223 3.65 -13.11 -9.38
C VAL A 223 2.80 -12.68 -8.20
N VAL A 224 2.99 -13.29 -7.03
CA VAL A 224 2.29 -12.95 -5.80
C VAL A 224 3.19 -12.07 -4.94
N LEU A 225 2.68 -10.91 -4.50
CA LEU A 225 3.38 -10.04 -3.59
C LEU A 225 2.85 -10.14 -2.17
N ARG A 226 3.74 -10.17 -1.20
CA ARG A 226 3.48 -10.14 0.24
C ARG A 226 4.33 -9.08 0.91
N THR A 227 3.95 -8.64 2.10
CA THR A 227 4.68 -7.61 2.82
C THR A 227 4.69 -7.85 4.32
N PHE A 228 5.80 -7.54 4.96
CA PHE A 228 5.92 -7.51 6.42
C PHE A 228 5.39 -6.19 7.02
N SER A 229 5.05 -5.22 6.18
CA SER A 229 4.65 -3.88 6.63
C SER A 229 3.30 -3.82 7.33
N LYS A 230 2.39 -4.79 7.10
CA LYS A 230 0.99 -4.73 7.56
C LYS A 230 0.75 -5.71 8.71
N ALA A 231 0.46 -6.96 8.44
CA ALA A 231 0.15 -7.97 9.44
C ALA A 231 1.31 -8.25 10.41
N LEU A 232 2.57 -8.18 9.94
CA LEU A 232 3.74 -8.44 10.74
C LEU A 232 4.27 -7.20 11.51
N GLY A 233 3.70 -6.00 11.27
CA GLY A 233 4.05 -4.79 12.02
C GLY A 233 5.46 -4.26 11.79
N LEU A 234 6.08 -4.55 10.64
CA LEU A 234 7.46 -4.14 10.30
C LEU A 234 7.50 -3.07 9.20
N ALA A 235 6.53 -2.15 9.17
CA ALA A 235 6.45 -1.11 8.15
C ALA A 235 7.73 -0.26 8.06
N GLY A 236 8.33 0.09 9.20
CA GLY A 236 9.56 0.88 9.28
C GLY A 236 10.82 0.14 8.81
N LEU A 237 10.81 -1.19 8.83
CA LEU A 237 11.96 -2.02 8.44
C LEU A 237 11.97 -2.45 6.98
N ARG A 238 10.89 -2.16 6.22
CA ARG A 238 10.88 -2.30 4.78
C ARG A 238 11.20 -3.72 4.26
N CYS A 239 10.41 -4.73 4.60
CA CYS A 239 10.54 -6.08 4.05
C CYS A 239 9.32 -6.44 3.19
N GLY A 240 9.55 -6.86 1.96
CA GLY A 240 8.55 -7.39 1.04
C GLY A 240 9.00 -8.71 0.43
N VAL A 241 8.05 -9.51 -0.04
CA VAL A 241 8.28 -10.83 -0.64
C VAL A 241 7.55 -10.89 -1.97
N ALA A 242 8.20 -11.43 -3.00
CA ALA A 242 7.55 -11.87 -4.22
C ALA A 242 7.72 -13.38 -4.37
N LEU A 243 6.63 -14.03 -4.76
CA LEU A 243 6.61 -15.46 -5.06
C LEU A 243 6.20 -15.63 -6.52
N ALA A 244 7.00 -16.37 -7.27
CA ALA A 244 6.79 -16.60 -8.70
C ALA A 244 7.36 -17.97 -9.10
N HIS A 245 7.07 -18.40 -10.33
CA HIS A 245 7.80 -19.53 -10.92
C HIS A 245 9.31 -19.24 -10.90
N PRO A 246 10.20 -20.19 -10.54
CA PRO A 246 11.64 -19.97 -10.40
C PRO A 246 12.31 -19.30 -11.60
N ALA A 247 11.90 -19.66 -12.82
CA ALA A 247 12.42 -19.00 -14.02
C ALA A 247 12.03 -17.52 -14.10
N VAL A 248 10.79 -17.17 -13.69
CA VAL A 248 10.30 -15.78 -13.65
C VAL A 248 10.97 -15.01 -12.52
N ALA A 249 11.09 -15.60 -11.33
CA ALA A 249 11.78 -15.00 -10.21
C ALA A 249 13.24 -14.64 -10.54
N ARG A 250 13.93 -15.49 -11.30
CA ARG A 250 15.30 -15.25 -11.78
C ARG A 250 15.38 -14.03 -12.68
N GLU A 251 14.42 -13.82 -13.56
CA GLU A 251 14.37 -12.63 -14.41
C GLU A 251 14.07 -11.35 -13.61
N ILE A 252 13.12 -11.42 -12.67
CA ILE A 252 12.81 -10.28 -11.78
C ILE A 252 14.02 -9.91 -10.91
N ALA A 253 14.78 -10.91 -10.45
CA ALA A 253 16.00 -10.69 -9.66
C ALA A 253 17.05 -9.83 -10.38
N LYS A 254 17.10 -9.83 -11.71
CA LYS A 254 18.03 -9.01 -12.50
C LYS A 254 17.77 -7.51 -12.39
N ALA A 255 16.52 -7.11 -12.08
CA ALA A 255 16.14 -5.70 -11.90
C ALA A 255 16.16 -5.26 -10.43
N LYS A 256 16.33 -6.19 -9.49
CA LYS A 256 16.56 -5.85 -8.09
C LYS A 256 17.94 -5.23 -7.92
N LEU A 257 18.03 -4.21 -7.06
CA LEU A 257 19.34 -3.69 -6.67
C LEU A 257 20.11 -4.72 -5.83
N PRO A 258 21.41 -4.85 -6.04
CA PRO A 258 22.23 -5.72 -5.20
C PRO A 258 22.22 -5.23 -3.74
N TYR A 259 22.22 -6.17 -2.80
CA TYR A 259 22.24 -5.88 -1.35
C TYR A 259 21.12 -4.97 -0.86
N ASN A 260 19.97 -5.03 -1.53
CA ASN A 260 18.82 -4.14 -1.35
C ASN A 260 18.14 -4.21 0.03
N VAL A 261 18.33 -5.31 0.76
CA VAL A 261 17.75 -5.50 2.11
C VAL A 261 18.89 -5.50 3.14
N ASN A 262 18.82 -4.57 4.09
CA ASN A 262 19.86 -4.41 5.10
C ASN A 262 19.80 -5.50 6.18
N LEU A 263 20.89 -5.66 6.91
CA LEU A 263 21.07 -6.71 7.92
C LEU A 263 20.02 -6.68 9.05
N VAL A 264 19.57 -5.48 9.48
CA VAL A 264 18.54 -5.35 10.53
C VAL A 264 17.20 -5.85 10.02
N THR A 265 16.85 -5.51 8.79
CA THR A 265 15.63 -5.98 8.15
C THR A 265 15.62 -7.50 7.99
N LEU A 266 16.73 -8.10 7.58
CA LEU A 266 16.84 -9.57 7.46
C LEU A 266 16.64 -10.25 8.80
N ALA A 267 17.34 -9.80 9.84
CA ALA A 267 17.21 -10.32 11.21
C ALA A 267 15.76 -10.17 11.75
N ALA A 268 15.12 -9.04 11.47
CA ALA A 268 13.75 -8.79 11.90
C ALA A 268 12.72 -9.65 11.14
N ALA A 269 12.94 -9.88 9.86
CA ALA A 269 12.08 -10.77 9.06
C ALA A 269 12.13 -12.21 9.61
N GLU A 270 13.31 -12.71 9.93
CA GLU A 270 13.46 -14.03 10.55
C GLU A 270 12.75 -14.10 11.92
N ALA A 271 12.99 -13.10 12.80
CA ALA A 271 12.32 -13.03 14.10
C ALA A 271 10.79 -12.94 14.00
N ALA A 272 10.27 -12.26 12.98
CA ALA A 272 8.83 -12.18 12.72
C ALA A 272 8.23 -13.53 12.30
N LEU A 273 8.98 -14.36 11.56
CA LEU A 273 8.54 -15.71 11.19
C LEU A 273 8.52 -16.63 12.43
N ASP A 274 9.44 -16.44 13.38
CA ASP A 274 9.43 -17.18 14.65
C ASP A 274 8.21 -16.85 15.53
N ALA A 275 7.61 -15.67 15.34
CA ALA A 275 6.49 -15.17 16.13
C ALA A 275 5.11 -15.49 15.48
N ALA A 276 4.99 -16.57 14.71
CA ALA A 276 3.76 -16.92 13.99
C ALA A 276 2.48 -16.97 14.86
N PRO A 277 2.47 -17.55 16.09
CA PRO A 277 1.28 -17.53 16.95
C PRO A 277 0.86 -16.12 17.35
N LEU A 278 1.80 -15.26 17.71
CA LEU A 278 1.55 -13.86 18.06
C LEU A 278 1.01 -13.08 16.87
N ARG A 279 1.59 -13.30 15.69
CA ARG A 279 1.11 -12.71 14.43
C ARG A 279 -0.35 -13.07 14.17
N ALA A 280 -0.67 -14.35 14.24
CA ALA A 280 -2.03 -14.85 14.06
C ALA A 280 -3.02 -14.23 15.05
N ASP A 281 -2.62 -14.04 16.30
CA ASP A 281 -3.44 -13.40 17.32
C ASP A 281 -3.70 -11.93 17.00
N ARG A 282 -2.66 -11.18 16.64
CA ARG A 282 -2.78 -9.77 16.22
C ARG A 282 -3.68 -9.57 14.99
N ILE A 283 -3.56 -10.45 14.01
CA ILE A 283 -4.44 -10.44 12.83
C ILE A 283 -5.89 -10.63 13.27
N ARG A 284 -6.18 -11.63 14.12
CA ARG A 284 -7.54 -11.85 14.66
C ARG A 284 -8.07 -10.62 15.38
N GLN A 285 -7.26 -9.96 16.22
CA GLN A 285 -7.66 -8.74 16.93
C GLN A 285 -7.99 -7.59 15.98
N ILE A 286 -7.19 -7.37 14.93
CA ILE A 286 -7.44 -6.33 13.92
C ILE A 286 -8.73 -6.62 13.17
N VAL A 287 -8.93 -7.86 12.73
CA VAL A 287 -10.13 -8.29 11.99
C VAL A 287 -11.37 -8.14 12.89
N ALA A 288 -11.33 -8.64 14.13
CA ALA A 288 -12.43 -8.51 15.08
C ALA A 288 -12.75 -7.04 15.38
N THR A 289 -11.73 -6.18 15.51
CA THR A 289 -11.93 -4.73 15.73
C THR A 289 -12.58 -4.10 14.50
N ARG A 290 -12.11 -4.40 13.28
CA ARG A 290 -12.73 -3.94 12.03
C ARG A 290 -14.21 -4.30 11.98
N ASP A 291 -14.51 -5.58 12.21
CA ASP A 291 -15.87 -6.14 12.08
C ASP A 291 -16.81 -5.60 13.15
N ARG A 292 -16.30 -5.24 14.34
CA ARG A 292 -17.02 -4.54 15.40
C ARG A 292 -17.29 -3.07 15.04
N VAL A 293 -16.33 -2.40 14.43
CA VAL A 293 -16.35 -0.94 14.19
C VAL A 293 -17.18 -0.57 12.97
N ALA A 294 -17.11 -1.34 11.90
CA ALA A 294 -17.79 -1.04 10.65
C ALA A 294 -19.31 -0.79 10.83
N PRO A 295 -20.09 -1.67 11.49
CA PRO A 295 -21.51 -1.42 11.70
C PRO A 295 -21.79 -0.24 12.65
N ARG A 296 -20.92 0.02 13.64
CA ARG A 296 -21.07 1.17 14.55
C ARG A 296 -20.88 2.50 13.81
N LEU A 297 -19.91 2.58 12.90
CA LEU A 297 -19.74 3.75 12.04
C LEU A 297 -20.94 3.92 11.10
N ALA A 298 -21.39 2.84 10.44
CA ALA A 298 -22.55 2.90 9.56
C ALA A 298 -23.83 3.39 10.26
N ALA A 299 -23.97 3.12 11.56
CA ALA A 299 -25.11 3.56 12.37
C ALA A 299 -25.10 5.06 12.71
N LEU A 300 -23.99 5.80 12.52
CA LEU A 300 -23.92 7.23 12.81
C LEU A 300 -24.80 8.08 11.88
N GLY A 301 -25.15 7.55 10.70
CA GLY A 301 -25.89 8.30 9.67
C GLY A 301 -25.04 9.36 8.97
N GLY A 302 -25.45 9.76 7.76
CA GLY A 302 -24.75 10.78 6.99
C GLY A 302 -23.39 10.33 6.41
N LEU A 303 -23.07 9.04 6.45
CA LEU A 303 -21.91 8.42 5.83
C LEU A 303 -22.23 7.00 5.34
N THR A 304 -21.42 6.50 4.43
CA THR A 304 -21.41 5.11 3.97
C THR A 304 -20.06 4.48 4.34
N VAL A 305 -20.09 3.31 4.98
CA VAL A 305 -18.91 2.48 5.23
C VAL A 305 -18.89 1.37 4.20
N PHE A 306 -17.82 1.27 3.41
CA PHE A 306 -17.70 0.22 2.40
C PHE A 306 -17.18 -1.08 3.02
N PRO A 307 -17.61 -2.25 2.50
CA PRO A 307 -17.06 -3.54 2.93
C PRO A 307 -15.55 -3.61 2.77
N SER A 308 -14.87 -4.19 3.75
CA SER A 308 -13.42 -4.29 3.72
C SER A 308 -12.93 -5.65 4.20
N ALA A 309 -12.00 -6.24 3.44
CA ALA A 309 -11.21 -7.39 3.82
C ALA A 309 -9.77 -7.01 4.24
N ALA A 310 -9.47 -5.71 4.40
CA ALA A 310 -8.16 -5.17 4.78
C ALA A 310 -8.12 -4.73 6.25
N ASN A 311 -7.01 -4.14 6.69
CA ASN A 311 -6.86 -3.52 8.00
C ASN A 311 -7.26 -2.03 8.03
N PHE A 312 -8.21 -1.64 7.22
CA PHE A 312 -8.76 -0.28 7.15
C PHE A 312 -10.20 -0.30 6.67
N LEU A 313 -10.91 0.80 6.86
CA LEU A 313 -12.24 1.06 6.31
C LEU A 313 -12.18 2.26 5.39
N LEU A 314 -12.89 2.19 4.25
CA LEU A 314 -13.19 3.35 3.42
C LEU A 314 -14.57 3.88 3.83
N VAL A 315 -14.65 5.19 4.07
CA VAL A 315 -15.88 5.85 4.53
C VAL A 315 -16.16 7.05 3.63
N ARG A 316 -17.38 7.13 3.07
CA ARG A 316 -17.84 8.29 2.29
C ARG A 316 -18.79 9.13 3.11
N PHE A 317 -18.56 10.44 3.15
CA PHE A 317 -19.37 11.40 3.87
C PHE A 317 -20.38 12.06 2.92
N HIS A 318 -21.63 12.28 3.40
CA HIS A 318 -22.72 12.81 2.58
C HIS A 318 -23.22 14.19 3.02
N ARG A 319 -22.98 14.56 4.28
CA ARG A 319 -23.50 15.81 4.87
C ARG A 319 -22.45 16.88 5.11
N ILE A 320 -21.23 16.45 5.38
CA ILE A 320 -20.08 17.31 5.67
C ILE A 320 -18.99 16.91 4.69
N PRO A 321 -18.32 17.86 4.03
CA PRO A 321 -17.19 17.53 3.15
C PRO A 321 -16.10 16.74 3.87
N ALA A 322 -15.57 15.70 3.23
CA ALA A 322 -14.54 14.84 3.81
C ALA A 322 -13.31 15.62 4.28
N ALA A 323 -12.91 16.68 3.55
CA ALA A 323 -11.81 17.55 3.96
C ALA A 323 -12.10 18.25 5.31
N VAL A 324 -13.33 18.70 5.55
CA VAL A 324 -13.72 19.29 6.83
C VAL A 324 -13.67 18.26 7.96
N VAL A 325 -14.20 17.06 7.70
CA VAL A 325 -14.13 15.95 8.67
C VAL A 325 -12.68 15.59 8.98
N PHE A 326 -11.82 15.52 7.94
CA PHE A 326 -10.38 15.24 8.08
C PHE A 326 -9.71 16.27 9.02
N HIS A 327 -9.90 17.56 8.76
CA HIS A 327 -9.31 18.62 9.59
C HIS A 327 -9.85 18.60 11.02
N ARG A 328 -11.15 18.42 11.21
CA ARG A 328 -11.72 18.31 12.54
C ARG A 328 -11.20 17.10 13.32
N LEU A 329 -11.09 15.93 12.70
CA LEU A 329 -10.49 14.74 13.31
C LEU A 329 -9.05 15.01 13.76
N LEU A 330 -8.26 15.70 12.92
CA LEU A 330 -6.86 16.01 13.22
C LEU A 330 -6.74 17.10 14.30
N ASP A 331 -7.41 18.24 14.12
CA ASP A 331 -7.15 19.45 14.89
C ASP A 331 -7.88 19.44 16.23
N GLU A 332 -9.11 18.88 16.30
CA GLU A 332 -9.91 18.85 17.52
C GLU A 332 -9.70 17.58 18.34
N TYR A 333 -9.39 16.44 17.68
CA TYR A 333 -9.32 15.12 18.34
C TYR A 333 -7.95 14.44 18.24
N GLY A 334 -6.98 15.05 17.55
CA GLY A 334 -5.64 14.46 17.39
C GLY A 334 -5.62 13.14 16.60
N ILE A 335 -6.61 12.91 15.72
CA ILE A 335 -6.76 11.67 14.95
C ILE A 335 -6.40 11.93 13.49
N LEU A 336 -5.30 11.35 13.01
CA LEU A 336 -4.84 11.45 11.64
C LEU A 336 -5.32 10.24 10.82
N VAL A 337 -6.28 10.46 9.92
CA VAL A 337 -6.74 9.49 8.93
C VAL A 337 -6.17 9.81 7.54
N ARG A 338 -6.51 9.06 6.51
CA ARG A 338 -6.07 9.33 5.14
C ARG A 338 -7.20 9.96 4.33
N ASP A 339 -6.98 11.18 3.88
CA ASP A 339 -7.80 11.76 2.82
C ASP A 339 -7.43 11.11 1.49
N VAL A 340 -8.42 10.52 0.83
CA VAL A 340 -8.31 9.86 -0.47
C VAL A 340 -9.25 10.50 -1.50
N SER A 341 -9.89 11.61 -1.16
CA SER A 341 -10.93 12.28 -1.95
C SER A 341 -10.41 12.90 -3.27
N GLY A 342 -9.10 12.97 -3.48
CA GLY A 342 -8.50 13.55 -4.67
C GLY A 342 -8.78 12.81 -6.00
N ALA A 343 -9.24 11.54 -5.97
CA ALA A 343 -9.71 10.83 -7.15
C ALA A 343 -11.22 10.99 -7.29
N ALA A 344 -11.73 11.12 -8.53
CA ALA A 344 -13.14 11.36 -8.79
C ALA A 344 -14.05 10.28 -8.19
N GLU A 345 -13.63 9.02 -8.27
CA GLU A 345 -14.36 7.86 -7.74
C GLU A 345 -14.40 7.84 -6.21
N LEU A 346 -13.41 8.48 -5.57
CA LEU A 346 -13.24 8.57 -4.12
C LEU A 346 -13.73 9.91 -3.53
N ARG A 347 -14.50 10.69 -4.29
CA ARG A 347 -15.03 11.96 -3.81
C ARG A 347 -15.70 11.77 -2.44
N GLU A 348 -15.37 12.67 -1.50
CA GLU A 348 -15.87 12.66 -0.13
C GLU A 348 -15.52 11.39 0.66
N CYS A 349 -14.42 10.72 0.33
CA CYS A 349 -13.96 9.53 1.03
C CYS A 349 -12.75 9.79 1.91
N LEU A 350 -12.78 9.25 3.13
CA LEU A 350 -11.61 9.09 3.99
C LEU A 350 -11.34 7.60 4.20
N ARG A 351 -10.06 7.21 4.25
CA ARG A 351 -9.64 5.87 4.62
C ARG A 351 -9.12 5.87 6.06
N ILE A 352 -9.71 5.03 6.91
CA ILE A 352 -9.42 4.93 8.33
C ILE A 352 -8.72 3.61 8.60
N THR A 353 -7.47 3.63 9.01
CA THR A 353 -6.74 2.42 9.45
C THR A 353 -7.36 1.87 10.73
N ILE A 354 -7.45 0.55 10.86
CA ILE A 354 -7.90 -0.08 12.10
C ILE A 354 -6.78 0.00 13.14
N GLY A 355 -7.01 0.80 14.15
CA GLY A 355 -6.17 0.95 15.34
C GLY A 355 -6.49 -0.08 16.42
N THR A 356 -6.02 0.19 17.63
CA THR A 356 -6.46 -0.52 18.86
C THR A 356 -7.96 -0.33 19.09
N PRO A 357 -8.61 -1.18 19.91
CA PRO A 357 -10.01 -0.92 20.31
C PRO A 357 -10.24 0.50 20.82
N ASP A 358 -9.33 1.04 21.65
CA ASP A 358 -9.40 2.40 22.19
C ASP A 358 -9.27 3.48 21.11
N ASP A 359 -8.37 3.27 20.13
CA ASP A 359 -8.27 4.19 18.99
C ASP A 359 -9.56 4.25 18.20
N MET A 360 -10.18 3.10 17.97
CA MET A 360 -11.41 3.02 17.18
C MET A 360 -12.64 3.54 17.94
N ASP A 361 -12.69 3.37 19.24
CA ASP A 361 -13.74 3.98 20.06
C ASP A 361 -13.62 5.51 20.08
N ALA A 362 -12.38 6.04 20.13
CA ALA A 362 -12.13 7.48 19.98
C ALA A 362 -12.54 8.02 18.59
N VAL A 363 -12.30 7.26 17.52
CA VAL A 363 -12.77 7.60 16.15
C VAL A 363 -14.29 7.69 16.10
N ILE A 364 -15.00 6.71 16.68
CA ILE A 364 -16.47 6.68 16.69
C ILE A 364 -17.01 7.87 17.48
N GLU A 365 -16.44 8.15 18.66
CA GLU A 365 -16.84 9.30 19.49
C GLU A 365 -16.64 10.64 18.76
N ALA A 366 -15.45 10.84 18.15
CA ALA A 366 -15.14 12.03 17.39
C ALA A 366 -16.11 12.22 16.21
N LEU A 367 -16.35 11.19 15.42
CA LEU A 367 -17.29 11.25 14.29
C LEU A 367 -18.74 11.48 14.77
N THR A 368 -19.16 10.90 15.90
CA THR A 368 -20.48 11.16 16.48
C THR A 368 -20.66 12.65 16.78
N ARG A 369 -19.66 13.30 17.40
CA ARG A 369 -19.69 14.73 17.70
C ARG A 369 -19.63 15.59 16.44
N ILE A 370 -18.77 15.23 15.47
CA ILE A 370 -18.63 15.95 14.21
C ILE A 370 -19.93 15.92 13.41
N LEU A 371 -20.56 14.76 13.29
CA LEU A 371 -21.79 14.58 12.50
C LEU A 371 -23.04 15.07 13.23
N GLY A 372 -23.06 15.01 14.57
CA GLY A 372 -24.17 15.49 15.40
C GLY A 372 -24.19 17.02 15.61
N GLY A 373 -23.04 17.66 15.48
CA GLY A 373 -22.88 19.11 15.73
C GLY A 373 -23.31 20.04 14.60
N THR A 374 -24.07 19.57 13.60
CA THR A 374 -24.56 20.40 12.48
C THR A 374 -25.72 21.33 12.85
N ALA A 375 -26.10 21.43 14.13
CA ALA A 375 -27.18 22.34 14.61
C ALA A 375 -26.69 23.77 14.95
N ASP A 376 -25.36 23.98 15.14
CA ASP A 376 -24.84 25.32 15.40
C ASP A 376 -23.88 25.75 14.27
N ARG A 377 -24.37 26.61 13.38
CA ARG A 377 -23.52 27.47 12.53
C ARG A 377 -22.94 28.58 13.41
N PRO A 378 -21.64 28.78 13.46
CA PRO A 378 -21.14 30.13 13.58
C PRO A 378 -21.12 30.73 12.17
N SER A 379 -22.01 31.70 11.94
CA SER A 379 -21.69 32.78 11.01
C SER A 379 -20.40 33.43 11.48
N ASP A 380 -19.30 33.42 10.72
CA ASP A 380 -18.70 34.71 10.40
C ASP A 380 -17.40 34.63 9.61
N THR A 381 -17.39 35.38 8.57
CA THR A 381 -16.39 36.35 8.09
C THR A 381 -15.04 36.33 8.78
N ARG A 382 -14.02 35.79 8.12
CA ARG A 382 -12.71 36.46 7.97
C ARG A 382 -12.04 36.03 6.67
N GLY A 383 -11.79 37.05 5.85
CA GLY A 383 -10.94 37.25 4.72
C GLY A 383 -10.20 36.03 4.12
N ALA A 384 -10.50 35.76 2.89
CA ALA A 384 -9.68 34.91 2.03
C ALA A 384 -8.29 35.54 1.86
N PRO A 385 -7.20 34.78 2.01
CA PRO A 385 -5.94 35.17 1.38
C PRO A 385 -5.96 34.65 -0.06
N SER A 386 -5.65 35.58 -0.95
CA SER A 386 -5.52 35.48 -2.38
C SER A 386 -4.76 34.22 -2.83
N ALA A 387 -5.33 33.55 -3.82
CA ALA A 387 -4.66 32.60 -4.67
C ALA A 387 -3.39 33.17 -5.29
N HIS A 388 -2.30 32.44 -5.20
CA HIS A 388 -1.19 32.56 -6.14
C HIS A 388 -1.14 31.31 -7.01
N PRO A 389 -1.05 31.48 -8.34
CA PRO A 389 -0.97 30.38 -9.28
C PRO A 389 0.49 29.98 -9.48
N ALA A 390 0.76 28.69 -9.54
CA ALA A 390 1.74 28.00 -10.38
C ALA A 390 1.77 26.50 -10.04
#